data_3f834e92eac837be955af6b6e9c4ff7e
#
_entry.id   3f834e92eac837be955af6b6e9c4ff7e
#
_cell.length_a   1.000
_cell.length_b   1.000
_cell.length_c   1.000
_cell.angle_alpha   90.00
_cell.angle_beta   90.00
_cell.angle_gamma   90.00
#
_symmetry.space_group_name_H-M   'P 1'
#
loop_
_entity.id
_entity.type
_entity.pdbx_description
1 polymer ?
#
loop_
_entity_poly.entity_id
_entity_poly.type
_entity_poly.pdbx_seq_one_letter_code
_entity_poly.pdbx_strand_id
1 'polypeptide(L)'
;MRSFLRLAIVAFLSIGFGSAGFAADGKSHRVTIQIDQNDPQVMNLVLNNATNVIEYYRDKNEDVNIDIVAYGPGLHMLRADTSPVQDRIKRLKDMVFPGKIQFSACNNTKKGMEKAEGHTISVVPEATIVPSGVVHLSELEEQGWSYVRP
;
A
#
# COMPACT_ATOMS: atom_id res chain seq x y z
N MET A 1 -25.85 -74.28 -32.71
CA MET A 1 -26.66 -73.07 -32.56
C MET A 1 -25.82 -72.06 -31.76
N ARG A 2 -25.36 -71.00 -32.42
CA ARG A 2 -24.37 -70.06 -31.89
C ARG A 2 -25.07 -68.77 -31.56
N SER A 3 -25.19 -68.44 -30.24
CA SER A 3 -25.76 -67.22 -29.78
C SER A 3 -24.64 -66.12 -29.71
N PHE A 4 -24.81 -65.09 -30.53
CA PHE A 4 -23.93 -63.91 -30.51
C PHE A 4 -24.43 -62.94 -29.43
N LEU A 5 -23.64 -62.81 -28.38
CA LEU A 5 -23.83 -61.79 -27.34
C LEU A 5 -23.24 -60.47 -27.84
N ARG A 6 -24.09 -59.50 -28.15
CA ARG A 6 -23.64 -58.09 -28.52
C ARG A 6 -23.40 -57.27 -27.26
N LEU A 7 -22.14 -57.02 -27.01
CA LEU A 7 -21.72 -56.08 -25.92
C LEU A 7 -21.86 -54.64 -26.41
N ALA A 8 -22.80 -53.92 -25.88
CA ALA A 8 -22.95 -52.47 -26.13
C ALA A 8 -22.05 -51.70 -25.18
N ILE A 9 -21.01 -51.06 -25.74
CA ILE A 9 -20.15 -50.15 -25.00
C ILE A 9 -20.83 -48.78 -24.98
N VAL A 10 -21.32 -48.35 -23.77
CA VAL A 10 -21.82 -47.02 -23.55
C VAL A 10 -20.62 -46.14 -23.17
N ALA A 11 -20.19 -45.29 -24.09
CA ALA A 11 -19.18 -44.29 -23.82
C ALA A 11 -19.82 -43.11 -23.04
N PHE A 12 -19.49 -43.00 -21.78
CA PHE A 12 -19.83 -41.82 -20.96
C PHE A 12 -18.91 -40.66 -21.35
N LEU A 13 -19.47 -39.70 -22.09
CA LEU A 13 -18.80 -38.46 -22.42
C LEU A 13 -18.93 -37.51 -21.21
N SER A 14 -17.91 -37.48 -20.36
CA SER A 14 -17.82 -36.52 -19.22
C SER A 14 -17.54 -35.13 -19.77
N ILE A 15 -18.57 -34.31 -19.90
CA ILE A 15 -18.42 -32.88 -20.17
C ILE A 15 -17.91 -32.23 -18.88
N GLY A 16 -16.60 -32.03 -18.79
CA GLY A 16 -16.00 -31.23 -17.73
C GLY A 16 -16.41 -29.78 -17.89
N PHE A 17 -17.32 -29.30 -17.05
CA PHE A 17 -17.54 -27.87 -16.86
C PHE A 17 -16.29 -27.28 -16.20
N GLY A 18 -15.35 -26.79 -17.01
CA GLY A 18 -14.28 -25.94 -16.57
C GLY A 18 -14.91 -24.63 -16.08
N SER A 19 -14.98 -24.45 -14.77
CA SER A 19 -15.27 -23.14 -14.18
C SER A 19 -14.12 -22.20 -14.60
N ALA A 20 -14.33 -21.42 -15.66
CA ALA A 20 -13.51 -20.26 -15.94
C ALA A 20 -13.74 -19.29 -14.76
N GLY A 21 -12.85 -19.38 -13.78
CA GLY A 21 -12.76 -18.34 -12.77
C GLY A 21 -12.44 -17.05 -13.51
N PHE A 22 -13.41 -16.14 -13.58
CA PHE A 22 -13.15 -14.77 -13.91
C PHE A 22 -12.25 -14.24 -12.79
N ALA A 23 -10.93 -14.32 -12.99
CA ALA A 23 -10.01 -13.41 -12.31
C ALA A 23 -10.45 -12.02 -12.80
N ALA A 24 -11.10 -11.28 -11.93
CA ALA A 24 -11.25 -9.85 -12.15
C ALA A 24 -9.81 -9.31 -12.23
N ASP A 25 -9.37 -9.00 -13.44
CA ASP A 25 -8.10 -8.33 -13.70
C ASP A 25 -8.27 -6.87 -13.28
N GLY A 26 -8.50 -6.71 -11.96
CA GLY A 26 -8.67 -5.42 -11.32
C GLY A 26 -7.35 -4.67 -11.44
N LYS A 27 -7.35 -3.61 -12.25
CA LYS A 27 -6.20 -2.73 -12.42
C LYS A 27 -5.80 -2.22 -11.03
N SER A 28 -4.63 -2.62 -10.57
CA SER A 28 -4.07 -2.18 -9.29
C SER A 28 -3.18 -0.97 -9.52
N HIS A 29 -3.52 0.15 -8.87
CA HIS A 29 -2.77 1.39 -8.93
C HIS A 29 -1.77 1.46 -7.78
N ARG A 30 -0.63 2.10 -8.02
CA ARG A 30 0.44 2.24 -7.02
C ARG A 30 0.93 3.68 -7.00
N VAL A 31 0.82 4.33 -5.84
CA VAL A 31 1.19 5.74 -5.68
C VAL A 31 2.07 5.89 -4.45
N THR A 32 3.24 6.51 -4.60
CA THR A 32 4.06 6.93 -3.48
C THR A 32 3.98 8.45 -3.29
N ILE A 33 3.81 8.87 -2.04
CA ILE A 33 3.70 10.29 -1.68
C ILE A 33 4.84 10.62 -0.71
N GLN A 34 5.68 11.58 -1.11
CA GLN A 34 6.80 12.06 -0.29
C GLN A 34 6.33 13.07 0.75
N ILE A 35 6.96 13.06 1.93
CA ILE A 35 6.96 14.19 2.85
C ILE A 35 8.35 14.41 3.43
N ASP A 36 8.88 15.65 3.28
CA ASP A 36 10.19 16.07 3.73
C ASP A 36 10.16 17.34 4.61
N GLN A 37 8.97 17.82 4.98
CA GLN A 37 8.77 19.05 5.75
C GLN A 37 8.10 18.78 7.09
N ASN A 38 8.57 19.46 8.14
CA ASN A 38 7.90 19.49 9.45
C ASN A 38 6.88 20.64 9.47
N ASP A 39 5.83 20.51 8.68
CA ASP A 39 4.75 21.47 8.57
C ASP A 39 3.39 20.75 8.69
N PRO A 40 2.57 21.06 9.71
CA PRO A 40 1.25 20.45 9.86
C PRO A 40 0.31 20.66 8.66
N GLN A 41 0.45 21.75 7.90
CA GLN A 41 -0.35 21.98 6.70
C GLN A 41 0.05 21.00 5.60
N VAL A 42 1.36 20.80 5.38
CA VAL A 42 1.88 19.83 4.42
C VAL A 42 1.52 18.40 4.84
N MET A 43 1.63 18.05 6.13
CA MET A 43 1.21 16.74 6.65
C MET A 43 -0.27 16.47 6.37
N ASN A 44 -1.12 17.46 6.59
CA ASN A 44 -2.55 17.37 6.28
C ASN A 44 -2.81 17.27 4.76
N LEU A 45 -2.05 17.98 3.94
CA LEU A 45 -2.15 17.91 2.49
C LEU A 45 -1.78 16.51 1.96
N VAL A 46 -0.70 15.90 2.47
CA VAL A 46 -0.33 14.51 2.18
C VAL A 46 -1.48 13.55 2.45
N LEU A 47 -2.11 13.66 3.63
CA LEU A 47 -3.22 12.78 4.01
C LEU A 47 -4.50 13.04 3.18
N ASN A 48 -4.74 14.30 2.79
CA ASN A 48 -5.83 14.65 1.88
C ASN A 48 -5.59 14.03 0.49
N ASN A 49 -4.37 14.16 -0.04
CA ASN A 49 -4.02 13.57 -1.33
C ASN A 49 -4.19 12.05 -1.34
N ALA A 50 -3.73 11.38 -0.28
CA ALA A 50 -3.93 9.94 -0.13
C ALA A 50 -5.41 9.57 -0.07
N THR A 51 -6.22 10.31 0.69
CA THR A 51 -7.68 10.12 0.77
C THR A 51 -8.33 10.26 -0.60
N ASN A 52 -8.02 11.33 -1.33
CA ASN A 52 -8.56 11.58 -2.66
C ASN A 52 -8.22 10.45 -3.65
N VAL A 53 -6.99 9.95 -3.62
CA VAL A 53 -6.56 8.83 -4.46
C VAL A 53 -7.35 7.56 -4.12
N ILE A 54 -7.51 7.25 -2.83
CA ILE A 54 -8.28 6.08 -2.37
C ILE A 54 -9.74 6.18 -2.83
N GLU A 55 -10.39 7.31 -2.59
CA GLU A 55 -11.80 7.54 -2.94
C GLU A 55 -12.01 7.44 -4.46
N TYR A 56 -11.16 8.06 -5.25
CA TYR A 56 -11.25 8.04 -6.70
C TYR A 56 -11.18 6.61 -7.29
N TYR A 57 -10.25 5.77 -6.82
CA TYR A 57 -10.15 4.40 -7.33
C TYR A 57 -11.20 3.47 -6.75
N ARG A 58 -11.59 3.67 -5.50
CA ARG A 58 -12.71 2.95 -4.89
C ARG A 58 -14.02 3.16 -5.66
N ASP A 59 -14.33 4.40 -6.07
CA ASP A 59 -15.52 4.71 -6.85
C ASP A 59 -15.53 4.05 -8.23
N LYS A 60 -14.36 3.65 -8.73
CA LYS A 60 -14.18 2.87 -9.96
C LYS A 60 -14.14 1.36 -9.73
N ASN A 61 -14.25 0.89 -8.50
CA ASN A 61 -14.00 -0.50 -8.11
C ASN A 61 -12.60 -0.99 -8.53
N GLU A 62 -11.60 -0.14 -8.47
CA GLU A 62 -10.20 -0.42 -8.75
C GLU A 62 -9.37 -0.35 -7.46
N ASP A 63 -8.41 -1.27 -7.30
CA ASP A 63 -7.54 -1.29 -6.13
C ASP A 63 -6.43 -0.24 -6.24
N VAL A 64 -6.05 0.34 -5.09
CA VAL A 64 -4.90 1.22 -4.99
C VAL A 64 -4.02 0.86 -3.81
N ASN A 65 -2.72 0.85 -4.02
CA ASN A 65 -1.70 0.77 -2.99
C ASN A 65 -1.00 2.12 -2.86
N ILE A 66 -0.89 2.61 -1.63
CA ILE A 66 -0.24 3.89 -1.34
C ILE A 66 0.92 3.66 -0.38
N ASP A 67 2.05 4.32 -0.61
CA ASP A 67 3.14 4.41 0.34
C ASP A 67 3.48 5.88 0.60
N ILE A 68 3.29 6.33 1.84
CA ILE A 68 3.67 7.67 2.29
C ILE A 68 5.05 7.58 2.92
N VAL A 69 6.05 8.17 2.25
CA VAL A 69 7.46 8.08 2.65
C VAL A 69 7.91 9.37 3.33
N ALA A 70 8.22 9.27 4.63
CA ALA A 70 8.65 10.39 5.46
C ALA A 70 10.16 10.33 5.75
N TYR A 71 10.87 11.40 5.41
CA TYR A 71 12.31 11.56 5.70
C TYR A 71 12.66 13.03 5.97
N GLY A 72 13.91 13.29 6.37
CA GLY A 72 14.29 14.64 6.80
C GLY A 72 13.32 15.20 7.85
N PRO A 73 13.06 16.51 7.86
CA PRO A 73 12.08 17.10 8.78
C PRO A 73 10.67 16.49 8.69
N GLY A 74 10.29 15.92 7.56
CA GLY A 74 9.00 15.24 7.37
C GLY A 74 8.79 14.02 8.25
N LEU A 75 9.86 13.43 8.82
CA LEU A 75 9.75 12.32 9.76
C LEU A 75 8.88 12.67 10.99
N HIS A 76 8.78 13.95 11.37
CA HIS A 76 7.89 14.39 12.46
C HIS A 76 6.42 13.97 12.24
N MET A 77 5.98 13.80 10.98
CA MET A 77 4.65 13.26 10.69
C MET A 77 4.42 11.87 11.31
N LEU A 78 5.46 11.05 11.38
CA LEU A 78 5.39 9.66 11.84
C LEU A 78 5.98 9.44 13.25
N ARG A 79 6.44 10.47 13.93
CA ARG A 79 6.94 10.36 15.31
C ARG A 79 5.78 10.19 16.29
N ALA A 80 5.93 9.25 17.23
CA ALA A 80 4.92 8.99 18.25
C ALA A 80 4.80 10.14 19.29
N ASP A 81 5.87 10.93 19.47
CA ASP A 81 5.93 12.02 20.46
C ASP A 81 5.52 13.39 19.89
N THR A 82 5.71 13.65 18.60
CA THR A 82 5.53 15.00 18.02
C THR A 82 4.54 15.08 16.87
N SER A 83 4.06 13.97 16.31
CA SER A 83 3.14 14.03 15.18
C SER A 83 1.79 14.66 15.55
N PRO A 84 1.38 15.74 14.85
CA PRO A 84 0.08 16.35 15.06
C PRO A 84 -1.07 15.64 14.34
N VAL A 85 -0.77 14.58 13.57
CA VAL A 85 -1.73 13.94 12.66
C VAL A 85 -1.94 12.44 12.93
N GLN A 86 -1.54 11.94 14.10
CA GLN A 86 -1.60 10.50 14.45
C GLN A 86 -3.00 9.91 14.26
N ASP A 87 -4.05 10.58 14.74
CA ASP A 87 -5.43 10.10 14.60
C ASP A 87 -5.86 10.00 13.13
N ARG A 88 -5.36 10.90 12.28
CA ARG A 88 -5.63 10.84 10.84
C ARG A 88 -4.91 9.67 10.17
N ILE A 89 -3.66 9.41 10.54
CA ILE A 89 -2.88 8.25 10.08
C ILE A 89 -3.62 6.95 10.39
N LYS A 90 -4.05 6.80 11.65
CA LYS A 90 -4.82 5.63 12.09
C LYS A 90 -6.10 5.46 11.28
N ARG A 91 -6.92 6.50 11.18
CA ARG A 91 -8.17 6.45 10.39
C ARG A 91 -7.92 6.09 8.93
N LEU A 92 -6.89 6.65 8.32
CA LEU A 92 -6.57 6.38 6.91
C LEU A 92 -6.13 4.92 6.71
N LYS A 93 -5.41 4.34 7.66
CA LYS A 93 -5.05 2.92 7.66
C LYS A 93 -6.28 2.01 7.62
N ASP A 94 -7.34 2.39 8.36
CA ASP A 94 -8.58 1.62 8.46
C ASP A 94 -9.49 1.78 7.23
N MET A 95 -9.35 2.87 6.47
CA MET A 95 -10.19 3.16 5.28
C MET A 95 -9.84 2.36 4.04
N VAL A 96 -8.62 1.83 3.94
CA VAL A 96 -8.09 1.22 2.71
C VAL A 96 -8.31 -0.28 2.71
N PHE A 97 -9.45 -0.70 2.16
CA PHE A 97 -9.71 -2.11 1.89
C PHE A 97 -10.49 -2.20 0.56
N PRO A 98 -10.12 -3.07 -0.38
CA PRO A 98 -9.06 -4.11 -0.33
C PRO A 98 -7.63 -3.61 -0.60
N GLY A 99 -7.41 -2.36 -0.98
CA GLY A 99 -6.09 -1.77 -1.20
C GLY A 99 -5.22 -1.73 0.06
N LYS A 100 -4.04 -1.14 -0.05
CA LYS A 100 -3.11 -1.02 1.07
C LYS A 100 -2.57 0.40 1.18
N ILE A 101 -2.43 0.88 2.43
CA ILE A 101 -1.63 2.06 2.72
C ILE A 101 -0.49 1.70 3.67
N GLN A 102 0.70 2.16 3.34
CA GLN A 102 1.90 2.06 4.14
C GLN A 102 2.39 3.46 4.50
N PHE A 103 2.99 3.58 5.67
CA PHE A 103 3.72 4.78 6.11
C PHE A 103 5.16 4.37 6.36
N SER A 104 6.08 4.86 5.53
CA SER A 104 7.48 4.46 5.53
C SER A 104 8.35 5.53 6.19
N ALA A 105 8.92 5.20 7.36
CA ALA A 105 9.76 6.08 8.16
C ALA A 105 11.25 5.85 7.87
N CYS A 106 11.97 6.88 7.44
CA CYS A 106 13.40 6.81 7.12
C CYS A 106 14.26 6.58 8.37
N ASN A 107 14.95 5.45 8.45
CA ASN A 107 15.83 5.11 9.56
C ASN A 107 17.06 6.02 9.65
N ASN A 108 17.63 6.42 8.51
CA ASN A 108 18.76 7.35 8.49
C ASN A 108 18.38 8.70 9.13
N THR A 109 17.20 9.22 8.80
CA THR A 109 16.66 10.43 9.43
C THR A 109 16.42 10.21 10.93
N LYS A 110 15.76 9.11 11.29
CA LYS A 110 15.48 8.77 12.69
C LYS A 110 16.76 8.75 13.53
N LYS A 111 17.80 8.03 13.06
CA LYS A 111 19.11 7.98 13.75
C LYS A 111 19.77 9.35 13.85
N GLY A 112 19.66 10.17 12.80
CA GLY A 112 20.17 11.56 12.82
C GLY A 112 19.49 12.42 13.88
N MET A 113 18.18 12.34 14.00
CA MET A 113 17.39 13.03 15.02
C MET A 113 17.72 12.50 16.43
N GLU A 114 17.78 11.18 16.63
CA GLU A 114 18.16 10.57 17.92
C GLU A 114 19.54 11.06 18.41
N LYS A 115 20.49 11.14 17.49
CA LYS A 115 21.83 11.69 17.81
C LYS A 115 21.78 13.17 18.20
N ALA A 116 20.98 13.95 17.51
CA ALA A 116 20.84 15.40 17.77
C ALA A 116 20.08 15.69 19.06
N GLU A 117 19.03 14.92 19.34
CA GLU A 117 18.15 15.11 20.49
C GLU A 117 18.63 14.36 21.76
N GLY A 118 19.55 13.41 21.62
CA GLY A 118 20.13 12.65 22.74
C GLY A 118 19.19 11.59 23.35
N HIS A 119 18.11 11.22 22.67
CA HIS A 119 17.18 10.17 23.11
C HIS A 119 16.62 9.35 21.96
N THR A 120 16.08 8.17 22.27
CA THR A 120 15.43 7.29 21.28
C THR A 120 14.12 7.91 20.80
N ILE A 121 13.88 7.85 19.49
CA ILE A 121 12.64 8.30 18.85
C ILE A 121 11.80 7.09 18.46
N SER A 122 10.57 7.04 18.94
CA SER A 122 9.59 6.05 18.51
C SER A 122 8.74 6.57 17.36
N VAL A 123 8.41 5.73 16.41
CA VAL A 123 7.42 6.03 15.37
C VAL A 123 6.05 5.49 15.75
N VAL A 124 5.00 6.03 15.15
CA VAL A 124 3.63 5.55 15.35
C VAL A 124 3.51 4.07 14.95
N PRO A 125 2.60 3.29 15.56
CA PRO A 125 2.46 1.86 15.28
C PRO A 125 2.14 1.52 13.82
N GLU A 126 1.49 2.44 13.12
CA GLU A 126 1.12 2.32 11.71
C GLU A 126 2.30 2.44 10.75
N ALA A 127 3.44 2.97 11.22
CA ALA A 127 4.62 3.18 10.40
C ALA A 127 5.56 1.97 10.38
N THR A 128 6.16 1.75 9.22
CA THR A 128 7.24 0.78 9.00
C THR A 128 8.55 1.52 8.80
N ILE A 129 9.63 1.05 9.44
CA ILE A 129 10.95 1.65 9.26
C ILE A 129 11.60 1.10 8.00
N VAL A 130 12.04 2.00 7.11
CA VAL A 130 12.85 1.69 5.92
C VAL A 130 14.27 2.21 6.08
N PRO A 131 15.30 1.57 5.53
CA PRO A 131 16.70 1.98 5.72
C PRO A 131 16.96 3.44 5.32
N SER A 132 16.45 3.86 4.17
CA SER A 132 16.57 5.22 3.63
C SER A 132 15.31 5.60 2.88
N GLY A 133 14.68 6.71 3.24
CA GLY A 133 13.45 7.18 2.57
C GLY A 133 13.67 7.52 1.09
N VAL A 134 14.80 8.18 0.77
CA VAL A 134 15.13 8.54 -0.63
C VAL A 134 15.38 7.30 -1.49
N VAL A 135 16.13 6.31 -0.97
CA VAL A 135 16.36 5.05 -1.69
C VAL A 135 15.05 4.31 -1.88
N HIS A 136 14.22 4.23 -0.84
CA HIS A 136 12.92 3.58 -0.91
C HIS A 136 12.00 4.22 -1.97
N LEU A 137 11.98 5.56 -2.08
CA LEU A 137 11.27 6.24 -3.17
C LEU A 137 11.78 5.84 -4.55
N SER A 138 13.11 5.81 -4.75
CA SER A 138 13.70 5.39 -6.02
C SER A 138 13.33 3.95 -6.37
N GLU A 139 13.41 3.03 -5.41
CA GLU A 139 13.03 1.62 -5.59
C GLU A 139 11.54 1.46 -5.95
N LEU A 140 10.66 2.27 -5.35
CA LEU A 140 9.23 2.29 -5.69
C LEU A 140 9.01 2.79 -7.12
N GLU A 141 9.68 3.87 -7.55
CA GLU A 141 9.59 4.38 -8.92
C GLU A 141 10.11 3.35 -9.94
N GLU A 142 11.24 2.67 -9.67
CA GLU A 142 11.76 1.57 -10.48
C GLU A 142 10.77 0.40 -10.62
N GLN A 143 9.94 0.17 -9.58
CA GLN A 143 8.86 -0.81 -9.58
C GLN A 143 7.59 -0.30 -10.28
N GLY A 144 7.60 0.91 -10.85
CA GLY A 144 6.49 1.51 -11.58
C GLY A 144 5.43 2.16 -10.70
N TRP A 145 5.77 2.62 -9.50
CA TRP A 145 4.90 3.47 -8.70
C TRP A 145 4.88 4.89 -9.24
N SER A 146 3.71 5.52 -9.20
CA SER A 146 3.59 6.95 -9.50
C SER A 146 4.05 7.77 -8.30
N TYR A 147 4.97 8.70 -8.53
CA TYR A 147 5.48 9.57 -7.47
C TYR A 147 4.71 10.88 -7.41
N VAL A 148 4.37 11.30 -6.18
CA VAL A 148 3.70 12.57 -5.88
C VAL A 148 4.45 13.30 -4.77
N ARG A 149 4.72 14.59 -4.98
CA ARG A 149 5.19 15.52 -3.96
C ARG A 149 4.11 16.57 -3.71
N PRO A 150 3.63 16.75 -2.46
CA PRO A 150 2.68 17.80 -2.09
C PRO A 150 3.28 19.19 -2.12
#